data_b405120b0df18a5eb47f50cfdca2898d
#
_entry.id   b405120b0df18a5eb47f50cfdca2898d
#
_cell.length_a   1.000
_cell.length_b   1.000
_cell.length_c   1.000
_cell.angle_alpha   90.00
_cell.angle_beta   90.00
_cell.angle_gamma   90.00
#
_symmetry.space_group_name_H-M   'P 1'
#
loop_
_entity.id
_entity.type
_entity.pdbx_description
1 polymer ?
#
loop_
_entity_poly.entity_id
_entity_poly.type
_entity_poly.pdbx_seq_one_letter_code
_entity_poly.pdbx_strand_id
1 'polypeptide(L)'
;MASIIKLLQFKYLAGPLLVILSSIFFGCTKYGPVFLQSERSQYNQAIQKTNDEQLLLNLVRLKYHDNPLFMEVHSIASQFTLQNDIGISTQLQTGAKGIFTPDASTFVEERPTISYSPLHGENFVQSVLTAVSLKNIVLLFHSGWSVDRIFKVCLQRIDKLKNAPSASGPTPKIAPKTGKFFKAVNFLRQLQSQGGLDLVYRVSDGESQLVIHISEAFKNSQPANQFARSINATIGQTSYVFGIPSIKDKQSIDIVTRSLLGVMFYLSEAVEVPEQDILEGRVTLTKTDEGEVFDWAEITGELLRIHNSPNPPVDVSLLIFYRNYWFYISDSDLVSKSTFSLLAQIYALQAEDGG
;
A
#
# COMPACT_ATOMS: atom_id res chain seq x y z
N MET A 1 -26.84 57.65 -56.64
CA MET A 1 -27.54 56.96 -55.56
C MET A 1 -27.04 55.50 -55.33
N ALA A 2 -26.63 54.76 -56.33
CA ALA A 2 -26.17 53.37 -56.12
C ALA A 2 -24.85 53.18 -55.32
N SER A 3 -23.98 54.21 -55.31
CA SER A 3 -22.66 54.13 -54.70
C SER A 3 -22.69 54.27 -53.16
N ILE A 4 -23.70 54.99 -52.64
CA ILE A 4 -23.83 55.26 -51.16
C ILE A 4 -24.44 54.04 -50.46
N ILE A 5 -25.31 53.28 -51.14
CA ILE A 5 -25.96 52.11 -50.56
C ILE A 5 -24.92 50.94 -50.34
N LYS A 6 -23.92 50.81 -51.24
CA LYS A 6 -22.86 49.82 -51.10
C LYS A 6 -21.90 50.13 -49.89
N LEU A 7 -21.66 51.42 -49.62
CA LEU A 7 -20.80 51.82 -48.46
C LEU A 7 -21.50 51.61 -47.11
N LEU A 8 -22.82 51.78 -47.07
CA LEU A 8 -23.59 51.54 -45.84
C LEU A 8 -23.73 50.04 -45.55
N GLN A 9 -23.92 49.19 -46.53
CA GLN A 9 -23.95 47.73 -46.28
C GLN A 9 -22.62 47.17 -45.81
N PHE A 10 -21.48 47.74 -46.22
CA PHE A 10 -20.15 47.30 -45.74
C PHE A 10 -19.90 47.66 -44.29
N LYS A 11 -20.43 48.80 -43.81
CA LYS A 11 -20.31 49.22 -42.38
C LYS A 11 -21.13 48.32 -41.43
N TYR A 12 -22.29 47.82 -41.88
CA TYR A 12 -23.12 46.94 -41.03
C TYR A 12 -22.62 45.49 -40.96
N LEU A 13 -21.80 45.02 -41.91
CA LEU A 13 -21.16 43.70 -41.84
C LEU A 13 -19.82 43.71 -41.09
N ALA A 14 -19.09 44.82 -41.08
CA ALA A 14 -17.77 44.91 -40.43
C ALA A 14 -17.89 44.89 -38.91
N GLY A 15 -18.97 45.38 -38.32
CA GLY A 15 -19.18 45.39 -36.88
C GLY A 15 -19.32 43.99 -36.28
N PRO A 16 -20.24 43.16 -36.75
CA PRO A 16 -20.39 41.81 -36.21
C PRO A 16 -19.17 40.91 -36.49
N LEU A 17 -18.46 41.11 -37.62
CA LEU A 17 -17.23 40.37 -37.93
C LEU A 17 -16.09 40.71 -36.95
N LEU A 18 -15.96 41.97 -36.52
CA LEU A 18 -14.97 42.40 -35.55
C LEU A 18 -15.26 41.86 -34.15
N VAL A 19 -16.55 41.77 -33.77
CA VAL A 19 -16.98 41.19 -32.49
C VAL A 19 -16.73 39.69 -32.44
N ILE A 20 -16.94 38.96 -33.55
CA ILE A 20 -16.65 37.53 -33.65
C ILE A 20 -15.14 37.31 -33.63
N LEU A 21 -14.33 38.13 -34.27
CA LEU A 21 -12.87 38.03 -34.25
C LEU A 21 -12.30 38.33 -32.87
N SER A 22 -12.87 39.30 -32.12
CA SER A 22 -12.41 39.61 -30.74
C SER A 22 -12.78 38.51 -29.73
N SER A 23 -13.88 37.79 -29.90
CA SER A 23 -14.26 36.68 -29.04
C SER A 23 -13.35 35.45 -29.17
N ILE A 24 -12.69 35.27 -30.31
CA ILE A 24 -11.74 34.18 -30.54
C ILE A 24 -10.42 34.39 -29.73
N PHE A 25 -10.03 35.65 -29.46
CA PHE A 25 -8.81 35.95 -28.70
C PHE A 25 -8.93 35.81 -27.18
N PHE A 26 -10.16 35.74 -26.64
CA PHE A 26 -10.36 35.60 -25.19
C PHE A 26 -10.42 34.16 -24.68
N GLY A 27 -10.34 33.14 -25.55
CA GLY A 27 -10.56 31.72 -25.24
C GLY A 27 -9.33 30.94 -24.72
N CYS A 28 -8.10 31.46 -24.79
CA CYS A 28 -6.91 30.63 -24.67
C CYS A 28 -6.22 30.58 -23.29
N THR A 29 -6.78 31.13 -22.19
CA THR A 29 -5.98 31.31 -20.96
C THR A 29 -6.20 30.29 -19.83
N LYS A 30 -7.04 29.25 -19.98
CA LYS A 30 -7.38 28.36 -18.86
C LYS A 30 -7.25 26.84 -19.08
N TYR A 31 -6.73 26.38 -20.21
CA TYR A 31 -6.66 24.94 -20.46
C TYR A 31 -5.56 24.23 -19.65
N GLY A 32 -4.38 24.81 -19.48
CA GLY A 32 -3.25 24.22 -18.76
C GLY A 32 -3.53 23.79 -17.32
N PRO A 33 -4.10 24.66 -16.45
CA PRO A 33 -4.37 24.29 -15.03
C PRO A 33 -5.45 23.22 -14.89
N VAL A 34 -6.46 23.18 -15.76
CA VAL A 34 -7.56 22.20 -15.70
C VAL A 34 -7.06 20.81 -16.08
N PHE A 35 -6.24 20.71 -17.12
CA PHE A 35 -5.60 19.45 -17.49
C PHE A 35 -4.70 18.93 -16.35
N LEU A 36 -3.84 19.77 -15.77
CA LEU A 36 -2.95 19.39 -14.66
C LEU A 36 -3.71 18.87 -13.43
N GLN A 37 -4.89 19.41 -13.11
CA GLN A 37 -5.67 18.96 -11.96
C GLN A 37 -6.32 17.60 -12.16
N SER A 38 -6.92 17.35 -13.34
CA SER A 38 -7.59 16.08 -13.63
C SER A 38 -6.59 14.93 -13.78
N GLU A 39 -5.47 15.19 -14.43
CA GLU A 39 -4.47 14.17 -14.73
C GLU A 39 -3.64 13.78 -13.50
N ARG A 40 -3.23 14.75 -12.67
CA ARG A 40 -2.48 14.46 -11.46
C ARG A 40 -3.21 13.45 -10.56
N SER A 41 -4.53 13.56 -10.44
CA SER A 41 -5.33 12.62 -9.67
C SER A 41 -5.32 11.23 -10.28
N GLN A 42 -5.45 11.12 -11.61
CA GLN A 42 -5.44 9.83 -12.32
C GLN A 42 -4.07 9.15 -12.26
N TYR A 43 -2.97 9.90 -12.47
CA TYR A 43 -1.61 9.36 -12.33
C TYR A 43 -1.32 8.89 -10.90
N ASN A 44 -1.68 9.67 -9.89
CA ASN A 44 -1.48 9.26 -8.50
C ASN A 44 -2.26 7.99 -8.15
N GLN A 45 -3.50 7.86 -8.62
CA GLN A 45 -4.30 6.65 -8.44
C GLN A 45 -3.68 5.45 -9.17
N ALA A 46 -3.20 5.64 -10.40
CA ALA A 46 -2.54 4.59 -11.17
C ALA A 46 -1.25 4.12 -10.50
N ILE A 47 -0.41 5.05 -9.99
CA ILE A 47 0.81 4.73 -9.26
C ILE A 47 0.49 3.96 -7.98
N GLN A 48 -0.46 4.45 -7.18
CA GLN A 48 -0.86 3.76 -5.96
C GLN A 48 -1.35 2.35 -6.26
N LYS A 49 -2.23 2.20 -7.24
CA LYS A 49 -2.75 0.90 -7.66
C LYS A 49 -1.63 -0.05 -8.10
N THR A 50 -0.70 0.40 -8.95
CA THR A 50 0.41 -0.43 -9.42
C THR A 50 1.37 -0.81 -8.30
N ASN A 51 1.62 0.08 -7.33
CA ASN A 51 2.42 -0.23 -6.15
C ASN A 51 1.75 -1.29 -5.27
N ASP A 52 0.45 -1.18 -5.06
CA ASP A 52 -0.33 -2.15 -4.29
C ASP A 52 -0.38 -3.51 -5.01
N GLU A 53 -0.59 -3.53 -6.33
CA GLU A 53 -0.53 -4.75 -7.15
C GLU A 53 0.85 -5.40 -7.10
N GLN A 54 1.93 -4.62 -7.13
CA GLN A 54 3.30 -5.12 -6.98
C GLN A 54 3.55 -5.73 -5.60
N LEU A 55 3.06 -5.07 -4.54
CA LEU A 55 3.18 -5.57 -3.18
C LEU A 55 2.41 -6.89 -3.00
N LEU A 56 1.19 -6.99 -3.53
CA LEU A 56 0.41 -8.22 -3.56
C LEU A 56 1.13 -9.32 -4.36
N LEU A 57 1.66 -9.00 -5.54
CA LEU A 57 2.44 -9.93 -6.36
C LEU A 57 3.65 -10.46 -5.59
N ASN A 58 4.33 -9.61 -4.83
CA ASN A 58 5.48 -10.03 -4.04
C ASN A 58 5.09 -10.98 -2.90
N LEU A 59 3.92 -10.80 -2.25
CA LEU A 59 3.41 -11.77 -1.27
C LEU A 59 3.17 -13.14 -1.95
N VAL A 60 2.52 -13.15 -3.12
CA VAL A 60 2.29 -14.39 -3.86
C VAL A 60 3.61 -15.04 -4.29
N ARG A 61 4.57 -14.28 -4.82
CA ARG A 61 5.90 -14.78 -5.20
C ARG A 61 6.63 -15.44 -4.03
N LEU A 62 6.62 -14.78 -2.86
CA LEU A 62 7.24 -15.33 -1.65
C LEU A 62 6.61 -16.66 -1.22
N LYS A 63 5.30 -16.84 -1.38
CA LYS A 63 4.62 -18.12 -1.13
C LYS A 63 5.15 -19.24 -2.02
N TYR A 64 5.52 -18.90 -3.27
CA TYR A 64 6.11 -19.86 -4.24
C TYR A 64 7.64 -19.91 -4.18
N HIS A 65 8.28 -19.23 -3.23
CA HIS A 65 9.75 -19.11 -3.11
C HIS A 65 10.41 -18.40 -4.29
N ASP A 66 9.63 -17.64 -5.06
CA ASP A 66 10.17 -16.80 -6.11
C ASP A 66 10.68 -15.47 -5.53
N ASN A 67 11.73 -14.91 -6.14
CA ASN A 67 12.31 -13.67 -5.66
C ASN A 67 11.32 -12.49 -5.77
N PRO A 68 11.09 -11.72 -4.71
CA PRO A 68 10.31 -10.50 -4.79
C PRO A 68 11.00 -9.48 -5.68
N LEU A 69 10.22 -8.68 -6.38
CA LEU A 69 10.70 -7.59 -7.23
C LEU A 69 10.13 -6.27 -6.71
N PHE A 70 11.01 -5.32 -6.44
CA PHE A 70 10.62 -3.99 -6.01
C PHE A 70 11.03 -2.99 -7.08
N MET A 71 10.06 -2.23 -7.58
CA MET A 71 10.26 -1.16 -8.55
C MET A 71 9.60 0.11 -8.03
N GLU A 72 10.24 1.23 -8.21
CA GLU A 72 9.70 2.52 -7.85
C GLU A 72 9.51 3.36 -9.12
N VAL A 73 8.41 4.11 -9.17
CA VAL A 73 8.22 5.14 -10.20
C VAL A 73 9.06 6.35 -9.79
N HIS A 74 10.19 6.52 -10.45
CA HIS A 74 11.13 7.62 -10.14
C HIS A 74 10.61 8.97 -10.64
N SER A 75 10.04 9.00 -11.83
CA SER A 75 9.48 10.23 -12.39
C SER A 75 8.42 9.94 -13.45
N ILE A 76 7.44 10.84 -13.53
CA ILE A 76 6.49 10.91 -14.64
C ILE A 76 6.65 12.27 -15.27
N ALA A 77 7.00 12.31 -16.55
CA ALA A 77 7.03 13.51 -17.36
C ALA A 77 5.94 13.41 -18.44
N SER A 78 4.92 14.25 -18.35
CA SER A 78 3.87 14.34 -19.37
C SER A 78 4.17 15.50 -20.31
N GLN A 79 4.17 15.24 -21.60
CA GLN A 79 4.27 16.24 -22.65
C GLN A 79 2.93 16.32 -23.38
N PHE A 80 2.36 17.53 -23.42
CA PHE A 80 1.12 17.81 -24.14
C PHE A 80 1.42 18.54 -25.44
N THR A 81 0.87 18.06 -26.53
CA THR A 81 0.86 18.74 -27.81
C THR A 81 -0.58 19.08 -28.16
N LEU A 82 -0.87 20.39 -28.24
CA LEU A 82 -2.14 20.90 -28.74
C LEU A 82 -1.94 21.28 -30.21
N GLN A 83 -2.56 20.56 -31.11
CA GLN A 83 -2.55 20.88 -32.54
C GLN A 83 -3.94 21.33 -32.98
N ASN A 84 -4.02 22.56 -33.46
CA ASN A 84 -5.23 23.13 -34.04
C ASN A 84 -5.03 23.24 -35.54
N ASP A 85 -5.74 22.44 -36.30
CA ASP A 85 -5.77 22.54 -37.78
C ASP A 85 -7.04 23.27 -38.20
N ILE A 86 -6.85 24.45 -38.83
CA ILE A 86 -7.93 25.21 -39.45
C ILE A 86 -7.74 25.10 -40.97
N GLY A 87 -8.59 24.32 -41.63
CA GLY A 87 -8.61 24.15 -43.06
C GLY A 87 -9.76 24.90 -43.69
N ILE A 88 -9.50 25.54 -44.84
CA ILE A 88 -10.52 26.10 -45.70
C ILE A 88 -10.45 25.35 -47.02
N SER A 89 -11.41 24.49 -47.30
CA SER A 89 -11.49 23.84 -48.61
C SER A 89 -12.52 24.56 -49.51
N THR A 90 -12.04 25.04 -50.67
CA THR A 90 -12.91 25.63 -51.74
C THR A 90 -12.95 24.67 -52.91
N GLN A 91 -14.09 24.09 -53.20
CA GLN A 91 -14.32 23.37 -54.44
C GLN A 91 -14.96 24.34 -55.46
N LEU A 92 -14.17 24.70 -56.46
CA LEU A 92 -14.69 25.45 -57.64
C LEU A 92 -15.14 24.45 -58.70
N GLN A 93 -16.44 24.29 -58.84
CA GLN A 93 -17.00 23.51 -59.91
C GLN A 93 -17.47 24.48 -61.04
N THR A 94 -17.01 24.24 -62.25
CA THR A 94 -17.36 25.08 -63.42
C THR A 94 -18.87 25.05 -63.66
N GLY A 95 -19.54 26.18 -63.35
CA GLY A 95 -20.99 26.33 -63.56
C GLY A 95 -21.90 26.22 -62.35
N ALA A 96 -21.37 25.99 -61.15
CA ALA A 96 -22.15 25.97 -59.90
C ALA A 96 -21.58 26.96 -58.88
N LYS A 97 -22.40 27.39 -57.90
CA LYS A 97 -21.96 28.20 -56.78
C LYS A 97 -20.95 27.40 -56.02
N GLY A 98 -19.72 27.94 -55.83
CA GLY A 98 -18.67 27.31 -55.03
C GLY A 98 -19.17 27.02 -53.63
N ILE A 99 -19.00 25.80 -53.16
CA ILE A 99 -19.30 25.40 -51.80
C ILE A 99 -18.07 25.70 -50.96
N PHE A 100 -18.28 26.51 -49.94
CA PHE A 100 -17.25 26.86 -48.94
C PHE A 100 -17.51 26.03 -47.70
N THR A 101 -16.63 25.08 -47.37
CA THR A 101 -16.71 24.28 -46.16
C THR A 101 -15.53 24.64 -45.25
N PRO A 102 -15.76 25.35 -44.13
CA PRO A 102 -14.74 25.50 -43.09
C PRO A 102 -14.59 24.18 -42.33
N ASP A 103 -13.39 23.69 -42.21
CA ASP A 103 -13.02 22.55 -41.37
C ASP A 103 -12.11 23.03 -40.25
N ALA A 104 -12.49 22.72 -39.01
CA ALA A 104 -11.69 23.04 -37.84
C ALA A 104 -11.60 21.79 -36.97
N SER A 105 -10.41 21.25 -36.80
CA SER A 105 -10.14 20.14 -35.91
C SER A 105 -9.16 20.54 -34.83
N THR A 106 -9.44 20.09 -33.59
CA THR A 106 -8.54 20.24 -32.47
C THR A 106 -8.09 18.86 -32.07
N PHE A 107 -6.80 18.61 -32.11
CA PHE A 107 -6.18 17.36 -31.69
C PHE A 107 -5.33 17.61 -30.47
N VAL A 108 -5.57 16.84 -29.39
CA VAL A 108 -4.77 16.85 -28.15
C VAL A 108 -4.04 15.52 -28.08
N GLU A 109 -2.72 15.55 -28.13
CA GLU A 109 -1.87 14.38 -27.96
C GLU A 109 -1.13 14.49 -26.64
N GLU A 110 -1.27 13.45 -25.81
CA GLU A 110 -0.50 13.27 -24.59
C GLU A 110 0.54 12.18 -24.80
N ARG A 111 1.79 12.46 -24.40
CA ARG A 111 2.92 11.51 -24.46
C ARG A 111 3.57 11.41 -23.08
N PRO A 112 3.03 10.58 -22.16
CA PRO A 112 3.66 10.35 -20.87
C PRO A 112 4.94 9.54 -21.04
N THR A 113 6.01 9.98 -20.39
CA THR A 113 7.23 9.21 -20.19
C THR A 113 7.30 8.81 -18.72
N ILE A 114 7.24 7.51 -18.45
CA ILE A 114 7.32 6.96 -17.10
C ILE A 114 8.68 6.31 -16.94
N SER A 115 9.45 6.77 -15.96
CA SER A 115 10.76 6.20 -15.62
C SER A 115 10.61 5.33 -14.39
N TYR A 116 10.92 4.04 -14.55
CA TYR A 116 10.99 3.07 -13.45
C TYR A 116 12.45 2.87 -13.04
N SER A 117 12.69 2.89 -11.74
CA SER A 117 13.96 2.48 -11.16
C SER A 117 13.75 1.20 -10.37
N PRO A 118 14.44 0.10 -10.70
CA PRO A 118 14.48 -1.04 -9.82
C PRO A 118 15.11 -0.60 -8.50
N LEU A 119 14.45 -0.92 -7.40
CA LEU A 119 15.03 -0.71 -6.08
C LEU A 119 16.12 -1.76 -5.87
N HIS A 120 17.31 -1.44 -6.36
CA HIS A 120 18.55 -2.20 -6.21
C HIS A 120 19.58 -1.30 -5.55
N GLY A 121 20.23 -1.78 -4.54
CA GLY A 121 21.29 -1.07 -3.88
C GLY A 121 21.44 -1.55 -2.45
N GLU A 122 22.58 -1.31 -1.89
CA GLU A 122 22.92 -1.73 -0.53
C GLU A 122 21.92 -1.17 0.47
N ASN A 123 21.55 0.11 0.34
CA ASN A 123 20.60 0.78 1.23
C ASN A 123 19.21 0.14 1.19
N PHE A 124 18.69 -0.16 -0.01
CA PHE A 124 17.39 -0.80 -0.14
C PHE A 124 17.40 -2.23 0.43
N VAL A 125 18.42 -3.01 0.10
CA VAL A 125 18.56 -4.37 0.63
C VAL A 125 18.67 -4.34 2.16
N GLN A 126 19.43 -3.40 2.70
CA GLN A 126 19.52 -3.20 4.15
C GLN A 126 18.16 -2.84 4.75
N SER A 127 17.40 -1.91 4.16
CA SER A 127 16.09 -1.50 4.68
C SER A 127 15.09 -2.65 4.70
N VAL A 128 15.07 -3.50 3.66
CA VAL A 128 14.18 -4.66 3.57
C VAL A 128 14.57 -5.76 4.58
N LEU A 129 15.86 -5.94 4.84
CA LEU A 129 16.38 -6.96 5.76
C LEU A 129 16.48 -6.48 7.22
N THR A 130 16.49 -5.17 7.45
CA THR A 130 16.54 -4.60 8.79
C THR A 130 15.23 -4.83 9.54
N ALA A 131 15.31 -5.18 10.79
CA ALA A 131 14.16 -5.38 11.66
C ALA A 131 13.37 -4.07 11.82
N VAL A 132 12.03 -4.15 11.76
CA VAL A 132 11.14 -2.99 11.99
C VAL A 132 11.49 -2.37 13.34
N SER A 133 11.80 -1.08 13.34
CA SER A 133 12.27 -0.39 14.55
C SER A 133 11.15 -0.26 15.59
N LEU A 134 11.52 -0.25 16.87
CA LEU A 134 10.56 -0.02 17.96
C LEU A 134 9.93 1.38 17.84
N LYS A 135 10.65 2.35 17.25
CA LYS A 135 10.13 3.69 16.92
C LYS A 135 8.97 3.59 15.92
N ASN A 136 9.12 2.81 14.85
CA ASN A 136 8.09 2.64 13.82
C ASN A 136 6.84 1.94 14.39
N ILE A 137 7.01 0.97 15.31
CA ILE A 137 5.89 0.34 16.03
C ILE A 137 5.08 1.39 16.82
N VAL A 138 5.76 2.29 17.53
CA VAL A 138 5.09 3.37 18.29
C VAL A 138 4.41 4.37 17.36
N LEU A 139 5.04 4.74 16.23
CA LEU A 139 4.43 5.60 15.22
C LEU A 139 3.14 5.00 14.67
N LEU A 140 3.14 3.72 14.32
CA LEU A 140 1.94 3.01 13.84
C LEU A 140 0.84 3.00 14.90
N PHE A 141 1.17 2.77 16.17
CA PHE A 141 0.20 2.81 17.27
C PHE A 141 -0.46 4.19 17.40
N HIS A 142 0.33 5.26 17.42
CA HIS A 142 -0.18 6.64 17.50
C HIS A 142 -0.90 7.09 16.22
N SER A 143 -0.68 6.41 15.09
CA SER A 143 -1.45 6.61 13.86
C SER A 143 -2.84 5.94 13.91
N GLY A 144 -3.20 5.30 15.03
CA GLY A 144 -4.53 4.72 15.26
C GLY A 144 -4.63 3.22 14.95
N TRP A 145 -3.53 2.56 14.60
CA TRP A 145 -3.56 1.12 14.40
C TRP A 145 -3.80 0.36 15.71
N SER A 146 -4.51 -0.75 15.61
CA SER A 146 -4.72 -1.62 16.76
C SER A 146 -3.43 -2.33 17.16
N VAL A 147 -3.12 -2.35 18.47
CA VAL A 147 -1.89 -2.93 19.00
C VAL A 147 -1.76 -4.40 18.67
N ASP A 148 -2.87 -5.14 18.67
CA ASP A 148 -2.87 -6.57 18.35
C ASP A 148 -2.48 -6.81 16.88
N ARG A 149 -2.96 -6.00 15.93
CA ARG A 149 -2.60 -6.09 14.51
C ARG A 149 -1.13 -5.76 14.31
N ILE A 150 -0.65 -4.63 14.87
CA ILE A 150 0.76 -4.24 14.79
C ILE A 150 1.65 -5.38 15.33
N PHE A 151 1.35 -5.89 16.52
CA PHE A 151 2.19 -6.90 17.17
C PHE A 151 2.13 -8.26 16.46
N LYS A 152 0.95 -8.70 16.01
CA LYS A 152 0.80 -9.94 15.22
C LYS A 152 1.61 -9.87 13.92
N VAL A 153 1.65 -8.70 13.27
CA VAL A 153 2.37 -8.51 11.99
C VAL A 153 3.86 -8.30 12.21
N CYS A 154 4.25 -7.38 13.11
CA CYS A 154 5.64 -6.91 13.22
C CYS A 154 6.50 -7.74 14.16
N LEU A 155 5.94 -8.46 15.14
CA LEU A 155 6.76 -9.15 16.15
C LEU A 155 6.92 -10.64 15.86
N GLN A 156 8.12 -11.16 16.08
CA GLN A 156 8.41 -12.60 16.10
C GLN A 156 8.17 -13.22 17.48
N ARG A 157 8.48 -12.48 18.55
CA ARG A 157 8.30 -12.94 19.94
C ARG A 157 8.32 -11.78 20.94
N ILE A 158 7.68 -12.00 22.07
CA ILE A 158 7.81 -11.22 23.31
C ILE A 158 8.24 -12.19 24.39
N ASP A 159 9.43 -12.04 24.96
CA ASP A 159 10.04 -13.00 25.87
C ASP A 159 9.94 -14.44 25.31
N LYS A 160 9.27 -15.33 26.01
CA LYS A 160 9.03 -16.73 25.61
C LYS A 160 7.80 -16.91 24.72
N LEU A 161 7.00 -15.87 24.53
CA LEU A 161 5.79 -15.92 23.72
C LEU A 161 6.14 -15.80 22.22
N LYS A 162 6.06 -16.92 21.51
CA LYS A 162 6.39 -16.98 20.08
C LYS A 162 5.20 -16.64 19.19
N ASN A 163 5.47 -15.88 18.14
CA ASN A 163 4.53 -15.53 17.08
C ASN A 163 5.08 -16.02 15.73
N ALA A 164 5.02 -17.31 15.48
CA ALA A 164 5.50 -17.95 14.26
C ALA A 164 6.87 -17.44 13.76
N PRO A 165 7.96 -17.48 14.56
CA PRO A 165 9.26 -16.95 14.13
C PRO A 165 9.81 -17.64 12.88
N SER A 166 9.50 -18.91 12.64
CA SER A 166 9.89 -19.65 11.43
C SER A 166 9.22 -19.15 10.14
N ALA A 167 8.05 -18.50 10.26
CA ALA A 167 7.36 -17.90 9.12
C ALA A 167 7.92 -16.51 8.74
N SER A 168 8.95 -16.03 9.44
CA SER A 168 9.72 -14.84 9.00
C SER A 168 10.77 -15.18 7.94
N GLY A 169 10.72 -16.38 7.39
CA GLY A 169 11.59 -16.89 6.34
C GLY A 169 10.83 -17.86 5.42
N PRO A 170 11.49 -18.36 4.36
CA PRO A 170 10.83 -19.01 3.23
C PRO A 170 10.26 -20.41 3.54
N THR A 171 10.61 -21.05 4.64
CA THR A 171 10.29 -22.48 4.84
C THR A 171 9.79 -22.80 6.23
N PRO A 172 8.59 -22.37 6.64
CA PRO A 172 8.00 -22.80 7.91
C PRO A 172 7.52 -24.27 7.76
N LYS A 173 8.34 -25.24 8.20
CA LYS A 173 8.04 -26.67 8.05
C LYS A 173 7.14 -27.22 9.14
N ILE A 174 7.12 -26.61 10.32
CA ILE A 174 6.39 -27.06 11.51
C ILE A 174 5.39 -26.01 11.92
N ALA A 175 4.17 -26.44 12.21
CA ALA A 175 3.08 -25.60 12.66
C ALA A 175 3.46 -24.77 13.91
N PRO A 176 3.33 -23.46 13.89
CA PRO A 176 3.72 -22.62 15.01
C PRO A 176 2.67 -22.61 16.11
N LYS A 177 3.13 -22.58 17.37
CA LYS A 177 2.27 -22.51 18.56
C LYS A 177 2.13 -21.06 19.02
N THR A 178 1.19 -20.31 18.43
CA THR A 178 1.02 -18.86 18.67
C THR A 178 0.00 -18.49 19.74
N GLY A 179 -0.81 -19.42 20.21
CA GLY A 179 -1.98 -19.13 21.04
C GLY A 179 -1.69 -18.35 22.34
N LYS A 180 -0.52 -18.55 22.99
CA LYS A 180 -0.13 -17.76 24.15
C LYS A 180 0.21 -16.31 23.79
N PHE A 181 0.89 -16.10 22.66
CA PHE A 181 1.20 -14.77 22.15
C PHE A 181 -0.09 -14.02 21.79
N PHE A 182 -0.99 -14.65 21.05
CA PHE A 182 -2.26 -14.03 20.63
C PHE A 182 -3.13 -13.64 21.83
N LYS A 183 -3.19 -14.49 22.87
CA LYS A 183 -3.88 -14.14 24.09
C LYS A 183 -3.28 -12.91 24.79
N ALA A 184 -1.94 -12.83 24.86
CA ALA A 184 -1.26 -11.68 25.47
C ALA A 184 -1.53 -10.37 24.72
N VAL A 185 -1.43 -10.37 23.38
CA VAL A 185 -1.71 -9.16 22.59
C VAL A 185 -3.19 -8.78 22.58
N ASN A 186 -4.10 -9.75 22.70
CA ASN A 186 -5.53 -9.47 22.84
C ASN A 186 -5.85 -8.76 24.17
N PHE A 187 -5.14 -9.04 25.27
CA PHE A 187 -5.28 -8.26 26.50
C PHE A 187 -4.84 -6.81 26.33
N LEU A 188 -3.75 -6.57 25.58
CA LEU A 188 -3.35 -5.20 25.23
C LEU A 188 -4.41 -4.51 24.37
N ARG A 189 -5.02 -5.22 23.42
CA ARG A 189 -6.12 -4.67 22.60
C ARG A 189 -7.33 -4.26 23.45
N GLN A 190 -7.70 -5.05 24.45
CA GLN A 190 -8.77 -4.70 25.38
C GLN A 190 -8.45 -3.43 26.16
N LEU A 191 -7.21 -3.28 26.63
CA LEU A 191 -6.76 -2.05 27.30
C LEU A 191 -6.78 -0.86 26.35
N GLN A 192 -6.29 -1.01 25.10
CA GLN A 192 -6.32 0.04 24.10
C GLN A 192 -7.76 0.51 23.80
N SER A 193 -8.71 -0.42 23.63
CA SER A 193 -10.10 -0.08 23.32
C SER A 193 -10.81 0.70 24.45
N GLN A 194 -10.30 0.59 25.68
CA GLN A 194 -10.79 1.30 26.86
C GLN A 194 -10.00 2.58 27.16
N GLY A 195 -9.01 2.94 26.32
CA GLY A 195 -8.15 4.10 26.58
C GLY A 195 -7.13 3.91 27.70
N GLY A 196 -6.89 2.66 28.12
CA GLY A 196 -5.99 2.32 29.22
C GLY A 196 -4.56 1.97 28.81
N LEU A 197 -4.22 2.04 27.51
CA LEU A 197 -2.92 1.64 26.96
C LEU A 197 -2.26 2.77 26.20
N ASP A 198 -0.96 2.94 26.42
CA ASP A 198 -0.10 3.79 25.60
C ASP A 198 1.22 3.08 25.29
N LEU A 199 1.84 3.42 24.17
CA LEU A 199 3.15 2.94 23.75
C LEU A 199 4.12 4.12 23.66
N VAL A 200 5.28 4.00 24.29
CA VAL A 200 6.31 5.04 24.30
C VAL A 200 7.62 4.46 23.79
N TYR A 201 8.24 5.15 22.84
CA TYR A 201 9.62 4.87 22.43
C TYR A 201 10.59 5.70 23.24
N ARG A 202 11.64 5.08 23.74
CA ARG A 202 12.76 5.80 24.38
C ARG A 202 14.09 5.16 24.03
N VAL A 203 15.15 5.93 24.21
CA VAL A 203 16.53 5.44 24.15
C VAL A 203 17.12 5.57 25.57
N SER A 204 17.65 4.47 26.10
CA SER A 204 18.33 4.43 27.39
C SER A 204 19.68 3.73 27.22
N ASP A 205 20.75 4.38 27.63
CA ASP A 205 22.13 3.88 27.51
C ASP A 205 22.54 3.46 26.10
N GLY A 206 21.97 4.14 25.07
CA GLY A 206 22.19 3.86 23.66
C GLY A 206 21.32 2.72 23.11
N GLU A 207 20.50 2.07 23.93
CA GLU A 207 19.61 0.98 23.55
C GLU A 207 18.19 1.47 23.32
N SER A 208 17.58 1.05 22.21
CA SER A 208 16.18 1.36 21.87
C SER A 208 15.22 0.52 22.71
N GLN A 209 14.27 1.16 23.34
CA GLN A 209 13.28 0.52 24.20
C GLN A 209 11.85 0.93 23.82
N LEU A 210 10.94 -0.04 23.91
CA LEU A 210 9.50 0.14 23.86
C LEU A 210 8.95 0.06 25.28
N VAL A 211 8.25 1.08 25.73
CA VAL A 211 7.56 1.05 27.02
C VAL A 211 6.06 0.91 26.75
N ILE A 212 5.49 -0.18 27.25
CA ILE A 212 4.05 -0.35 27.33
C ILE A 212 3.58 0.30 28.62
N HIS A 213 2.82 1.39 28.49
CA HIS A 213 2.26 2.12 29.63
C HIS A 213 0.78 1.78 29.78
N ILE A 214 0.40 1.32 30.98
CA ILE A 214 -0.99 1.07 31.39
C ILE A 214 -1.38 2.18 32.34
N SER A 215 -2.48 2.87 32.06
CA SER A 215 -2.92 3.97 32.92
C SER A 215 -3.25 3.50 34.34
N GLU A 216 -3.10 4.38 35.30
CA GLU A 216 -3.28 4.09 36.74
C GLU A 216 -4.65 3.47 37.04
N ALA A 217 -5.70 3.95 36.34
CA ALA A 217 -7.07 3.43 36.47
C ALA A 217 -7.23 1.96 36.04
N PHE A 218 -6.34 1.47 35.15
CA PHE A 218 -6.46 0.12 34.58
C PHE A 218 -5.37 -0.86 35.04
N LYS A 219 -4.37 -0.44 35.81
CA LYS A 219 -3.24 -1.29 36.20
C LYS A 219 -3.62 -2.58 36.94
N ASN A 220 -4.75 -2.58 37.65
CA ASN A 220 -5.28 -3.73 38.38
C ASN A 220 -6.45 -4.41 37.65
N SER A 221 -6.77 -3.98 36.43
CA SER A 221 -7.83 -4.60 35.63
C SER A 221 -7.49 -6.04 35.25
N GLN A 222 -8.52 -6.82 34.91
CA GLN A 222 -8.31 -8.20 34.47
C GLN A 222 -7.38 -8.30 33.25
N PRO A 223 -7.54 -7.51 32.16
CA PRO A 223 -6.62 -7.56 31.02
C PRO A 223 -5.18 -7.22 31.42
N ALA A 224 -4.94 -6.19 32.23
CA ALA A 224 -3.60 -5.81 32.69
C ALA A 224 -2.93 -6.93 33.48
N ASN A 225 -3.65 -7.53 34.44
CA ASN A 225 -3.14 -8.63 35.23
C ASN A 225 -2.83 -9.88 34.40
N GLN A 226 -3.67 -10.20 33.41
CA GLN A 226 -3.46 -11.35 32.52
C GLN A 226 -2.30 -11.10 31.56
N PHE A 227 -2.13 -9.88 31.06
CA PHE A 227 -0.95 -9.51 30.26
C PHE A 227 0.33 -9.66 31.07
N ALA A 228 0.40 -9.07 32.29
CA ALA A 228 1.55 -9.18 33.18
C ALA A 228 1.93 -10.65 33.44
N ARG A 229 0.95 -11.50 33.75
CA ARG A 229 1.18 -12.94 33.93
C ARG A 229 1.71 -13.62 32.66
N SER A 230 1.20 -13.22 31.48
CA SER A 230 1.63 -13.81 30.20
C SER A 230 3.11 -13.59 29.92
N ILE A 231 3.68 -12.47 30.36
CA ILE A 231 5.08 -12.08 30.20
C ILE A 231 5.93 -12.28 31.44
N ASN A 232 5.42 -13.01 32.45
CA ASN A 232 6.05 -13.26 33.75
C ASN A 232 6.50 -11.97 34.49
N ALA A 233 5.77 -10.87 34.31
CA ALA A 233 6.04 -9.59 34.93
C ALA A 233 5.22 -9.38 36.21
N THR A 234 5.61 -8.41 37.04
CA THR A 234 4.90 -8.05 38.26
C THR A 234 3.53 -7.44 37.94
N ILE A 235 2.49 -7.90 38.61
CA ILE A 235 1.12 -7.41 38.48
C ILE A 235 1.01 -6.03 39.15
N GLY A 236 0.12 -5.18 38.59
CA GLY A 236 -0.18 -3.86 39.15
C GLY A 236 0.85 -2.77 38.78
N GLN A 237 1.79 -3.06 37.89
CA GLN A 237 2.68 -2.04 37.34
C GLN A 237 1.99 -1.24 36.24
N THR A 238 2.36 0.04 36.15
CA THR A 238 1.88 0.93 35.10
C THR A 238 2.80 0.97 33.87
N SER A 239 4.01 0.39 33.97
CA SER A 239 4.97 0.43 32.88
C SER A 239 5.75 -0.88 32.79
N TYR A 240 5.83 -1.40 31.57
CA TYR A 240 6.62 -2.57 31.22
C TYR A 240 7.61 -2.18 30.14
N VAL A 241 8.91 -2.40 30.38
CA VAL A 241 9.99 -2.02 29.48
C VAL A 241 10.42 -3.20 28.64
N PHE A 242 10.41 -3.03 27.33
CA PHE A 242 10.83 -4.02 26.35
C PHE A 242 12.05 -3.51 25.60
N GLY A 243 13.03 -4.37 25.38
CA GLY A 243 14.24 -4.06 24.63
C GLY A 243 14.59 -5.17 23.64
N ILE A 244 15.40 -4.80 22.64
CA ILE A 244 16.01 -5.81 21.77
C ILE A 244 16.98 -6.63 22.62
N PRO A 245 17.01 -7.98 22.47
CA PRO A 245 17.87 -8.83 23.26
C PRO A 245 19.33 -8.34 23.24
N SER A 246 19.84 -7.95 24.39
CA SER A 246 21.20 -7.43 24.55
C SER A 246 21.87 -8.14 25.72
N ILE A 247 23.20 -8.35 25.60
CA ILE A 247 24.00 -8.92 26.70
C ILE A 247 24.12 -7.94 27.88
N LYS A 248 23.96 -6.65 27.62
CA LYS A 248 24.14 -5.55 28.57
C LYS A 248 22.91 -5.23 29.41
N ASP A 249 21.72 -5.25 28.79
CA ASP A 249 20.46 -4.92 29.46
C ASP A 249 19.73 -6.21 29.92
N LYS A 250 19.80 -6.48 31.21
CA LYS A 250 19.06 -7.59 31.86
C LYS A 250 17.74 -7.15 32.50
N GLN A 251 17.38 -5.86 32.43
CA GLN A 251 16.19 -5.32 33.09
C GLN A 251 14.99 -5.20 32.16
N SER A 252 15.22 -5.20 30.85
CA SER A 252 14.15 -5.16 29.88
C SER A 252 13.64 -6.56 29.50
N ILE A 253 12.37 -6.65 29.15
CA ILE A 253 11.76 -7.86 28.59
C ILE A 253 12.14 -7.94 27.12
N ASP A 254 12.61 -9.10 26.68
CA ASP A 254 13.01 -9.31 25.29
C ASP A 254 11.85 -9.10 24.30
N ILE A 255 12.07 -8.29 23.28
CA ILE A 255 11.18 -8.15 22.13
C ILE A 255 11.98 -8.34 20.84
N VAL A 256 11.47 -9.14 19.92
CA VAL A 256 12.10 -9.35 18.61
C VAL A 256 11.10 -9.02 17.52
N THR A 257 11.46 -8.07 16.67
CA THR A 257 10.66 -7.65 15.53
C THR A 257 11.06 -8.43 14.28
N ARG A 258 10.16 -8.50 13.30
CA ARG A 258 10.46 -8.97 11.94
C ARG A 258 11.14 -7.86 11.15
N SER A 259 11.97 -8.24 10.16
CA SER A 259 12.31 -7.33 9.06
C SER A 259 11.10 -7.13 8.14
N LEU A 260 11.14 -6.15 7.25
CA LEU A 260 10.09 -5.99 6.23
C LEU A 260 9.91 -7.28 5.42
N LEU A 261 11.01 -7.89 4.96
CA LEU A 261 10.94 -9.17 4.26
C LEU A 261 10.34 -10.27 5.15
N GLY A 262 10.67 -10.29 6.44
CA GLY A 262 10.09 -11.23 7.41
C GLY A 262 8.59 -11.01 7.65
N VAL A 263 8.12 -9.77 7.62
CA VAL A 263 6.68 -9.43 7.62
C VAL A 263 6.03 -9.98 6.36
N MET A 264 6.63 -9.77 5.19
CA MET A 264 6.09 -10.25 3.93
C MET A 264 6.06 -11.77 3.84
N PHE A 265 7.09 -12.49 4.30
CA PHE A 265 7.06 -13.95 4.41
C PHE A 265 5.93 -14.43 5.33
N TYR A 266 5.76 -13.80 6.49
CA TYR A 266 4.69 -14.16 7.40
C TYR A 266 3.30 -13.95 6.78
N LEU A 267 3.09 -12.82 6.10
CA LEU A 267 1.82 -12.51 5.42
C LEU A 267 1.62 -13.32 4.13
N SER A 268 2.69 -13.80 3.50
CA SER A 268 2.57 -14.69 2.33
C SER A 268 1.93 -16.03 2.67
N GLU A 269 1.95 -16.44 3.95
CA GLU A 269 1.24 -17.64 4.41
C GLU A 269 -0.29 -17.50 4.33
N ALA A 270 -0.81 -16.28 4.19
CA ALA A 270 -2.22 -15.99 3.95
C ALA A 270 -2.66 -16.20 2.48
N VAL A 271 -1.73 -16.56 1.59
CA VAL A 271 -2.03 -16.85 0.18
C VAL A 271 -2.65 -18.24 0.07
N GLU A 272 -3.89 -18.29 -0.38
CA GLU A 272 -4.53 -19.54 -0.79
C GLU A 272 -3.89 -20.05 -2.09
N VAL A 273 -3.35 -21.26 -2.04
CA VAL A 273 -2.64 -21.85 -3.17
C VAL A 273 -3.59 -22.76 -3.94
N PRO A 274 -3.62 -22.72 -5.30
CA PRO A 274 -4.37 -23.68 -6.10
C PRO A 274 -3.99 -25.13 -5.79
N GLU A 275 -4.97 -26.02 -5.73
CA GLU A 275 -4.75 -27.42 -5.40
C GLU A 275 -3.75 -28.12 -6.34
N GLN A 276 -3.79 -27.76 -7.63
CA GLN A 276 -2.84 -28.28 -8.60
C GLN A 276 -1.39 -27.92 -8.24
N ASP A 277 -1.12 -26.69 -7.80
CA ASP A 277 0.23 -26.25 -7.42
C ASP A 277 0.72 -26.96 -6.15
N ILE A 278 -0.21 -27.29 -5.24
CA ILE A 278 0.08 -28.10 -4.06
C ILE A 278 0.48 -29.50 -4.46
N LEU A 279 -0.30 -30.17 -5.34
CA LEU A 279 -0.05 -31.51 -5.83
C LEU A 279 1.26 -31.60 -6.61
N GLU A 280 1.62 -30.58 -7.35
CA GLU A 280 2.88 -30.49 -8.10
C GLU A 280 4.09 -30.10 -7.22
N GLY A 281 3.90 -29.87 -5.93
CA GLY A 281 4.98 -29.54 -4.98
C GLY A 281 5.61 -28.16 -5.21
N ARG A 282 4.85 -27.19 -5.74
CA ARG A 282 5.35 -25.84 -6.06
C ARG A 282 5.44 -24.92 -4.84
N VAL A 283 4.90 -25.35 -3.70
CA VAL A 283 4.91 -24.60 -2.43
C VAL A 283 5.33 -25.49 -1.28
N THR A 284 5.88 -24.89 -0.23
CA THR A 284 6.18 -25.60 1.02
C THR A 284 4.89 -25.79 1.83
N LEU A 285 4.63 -27.02 2.25
CA LEU A 285 3.55 -27.34 3.17
C LEU A 285 4.09 -27.39 4.61
N THR A 286 3.50 -26.58 5.47
CA THR A 286 3.72 -26.65 6.92
C THR A 286 2.95 -27.84 7.48
N LYS A 287 3.56 -28.61 8.37
CA LYS A 287 2.94 -29.79 8.99
C LYS A 287 2.75 -29.62 10.48
N THR A 288 1.68 -30.19 11.01
CA THR A 288 1.46 -30.33 12.46
C THR A 288 2.43 -31.36 13.06
N ASP A 289 2.46 -31.46 14.38
CA ASP A 289 3.25 -32.47 15.08
C ASP A 289 2.79 -33.89 14.71
N GLU A 290 1.53 -34.07 14.28
CA GLU A 290 0.92 -35.31 13.82
C GLU A 290 1.21 -35.63 12.35
N GLY A 291 1.83 -34.69 11.61
CA GLY A 291 2.20 -34.83 10.19
C GLY A 291 1.13 -34.39 9.20
N GLU A 292 0.01 -33.87 9.67
CA GLU A 292 -1.06 -33.31 8.84
C GLU A 292 -0.66 -31.92 8.29
N VAL A 293 -1.29 -31.50 7.18
CA VAL A 293 -1.07 -30.16 6.63
C VAL A 293 -1.71 -29.13 7.55
N PHE A 294 -0.92 -28.18 7.99
CA PHE A 294 -1.38 -27.09 8.86
C PHE A 294 -2.13 -26.04 8.04
N ASP A 295 -3.32 -25.66 8.50
CA ASP A 295 -4.09 -24.55 7.92
C ASP A 295 -3.61 -23.20 8.49
N TRP A 296 -2.90 -22.45 7.66
CA TRP A 296 -2.42 -21.12 8.03
C TRP A 296 -3.57 -20.12 8.30
N ALA A 297 -4.78 -20.36 7.81
CA ALA A 297 -5.94 -19.51 8.10
C ALA A 297 -6.25 -19.44 9.62
N GLU A 298 -5.85 -20.45 10.41
CA GLU A 298 -5.96 -20.40 11.88
C GLU A 298 -5.15 -19.25 12.50
N ILE A 299 -4.07 -18.82 11.84
CA ILE A 299 -3.16 -17.76 12.32
C ILE A 299 -3.36 -16.46 11.56
N THR A 300 -3.41 -16.55 10.24
CA THR A 300 -3.46 -15.36 9.36
C THR A 300 -4.88 -14.93 9.02
N GLY A 301 -5.89 -15.77 9.21
CA GLY A 301 -7.25 -15.50 8.77
C GLY A 301 -7.93 -14.30 9.44
N GLU A 302 -7.48 -13.90 10.65
CA GLU A 302 -7.90 -12.66 11.30
C GLU A 302 -7.09 -11.43 10.84
N LEU A 303 -6.09 -11.62 9.97
CA LEU A 303 -5.22 -10.55 9.47
C LEU A 303 -5.41 -10.34 7.97
N LEU A 304 -5.20 -11.36 7.18
CA LEU A 304 -5.16 -11.29 5.72
C LEU A 304 -5.63 -12.60 5.10
N ARG A 305 -6.36 -12.50 4.00
CA ARG A 305 -6.69 -13.62 3.10
C ARG A 305 -6.46 -13.16 1.66
N ILE A 306 -5.65 -13.91 0.93
CA ILE A 306 -5.42 -13.69 -0.49
C ILE A 306 -5.96 -14.92 -1.21
N HIS A 307 -7.09 -14.73 -1.88
CA HIS A 307 -7.80 -15.78 -2.58
C HIS A 307 -7.20 -16.05 -3.95
N ASN A 308 -7.47 -17.22 -4.52
CA ASN A 308 -7.15 -17.53 -5.91
C ASN A 308 -8.38 -17.90 -6.73
N SER A 309 -8.30 -17.71 -8.06
CA SER A 309 -9.33 -18.11 -9.01
C SER A 309 -8.72 -18.38 -10.39
N PRO A 310 -9.19 -19.38 -11.15
CA PRO A 310 -8.76 -19.59 -12.54
C PRO A 310 -9.33 -18.52 -13.50
N ASN A 311 -10.42 -17.88 -13.13
CA ASN A 311 -11.06 -16.82 -13.91
C ASN A 311 -10.96 -15.47 -13.18
N PRO A 312 -10.93 -14.32 -13.90
CA PRO A 312 -10.89 -13.02 -13.27
C PRO A 312 -12.14 -12.79 -12.40
N PRO A 313 -11.97 -12.60 -11.08
CA PRO A 313 -13.09 -12.34 -10.17
C PRO A 313 -13.60 -10.91 -10.33
N VAL A 314 -14.84 -10.69 -9.89
CA VAL A 314 -15.46 -9.36 -9.75
C VAL A 314 -15.46 -8.93 -8.28
N ASP A 315 -15.73 -7.65 -8.01
CA ASP A 315 -15.82 -7.08 -6.65
C ASP A 315 -14.53 -7.30 -5.82
N VAL A 316 -13.40 -6.97 -6.43
CA VAL A 316 -12.07 -7.08 -5.84
C VAL A 316 -11.47 -5.71 -5.54
N SER A 317 -10.78 -5.60 -4.41
CA SER A 317 -9.99 -4.42 -4.06
C SER A 317 -8.64 -4.42 -4.77
N LEU A 318 -7.97 -5.58 -4.80
CA LEU A 318 -6.69 -5.79 -5.45
C LEU A 318 -6.71 -7.11 -6.22
N LEU A 319 -6.06 -7.13 -7.38
CA LEU A 319 -6.05 -8.27 -8.29
C LEU A 319 -4.73 -8.33 -9.05
N ILE A 320 -4.10 -9.51 -9.06
CA ILE A 320 -2.92 -9.80 -9.90
C ILE A 320 -3.07 -11.14 -10.60
N PHE A 321 -2.40 -11.30 -11.73
CA PHE A 321 -2.33 -12.57 -12.44
C PHE A 321 -0.94 -13.17 -12.30
N TYR A 322 -0.87 -14.42 -11.81
CA TYR A 322 0.39 -15.12 -11.61
C TYR A 322 0.20 -16.64 -11.78
N ARG A 323 1.12 -17.32 -12.48
CA ARG A 323 1.10 -18.79 -12.72
C ARG A 323 -0.26 -19.34 -13.19
N ASN A 324 -0.91 -18.63 -14.13
CA ASN A 324 -2.23 -18.97 -14.70
C ASN A 324 -3.42 -18.85 -13.74
N TYR A 325 -3.25 -18.24 -12.58
CA TYR A 325 -4.31 -17.95 -11.63
C TYR A 325 -4.37 -16.44 -11.31
N TRP A 326 -5.57 -16.00 -10.99
CA TRP A 326 -5.83 -14.68 -10.45
C TRP A 326 -5.76 -14.75 -8.93
N PHE A 327 -4.92 -13.91 -8.32
CA PHE A 327 -4.85 -13.76 -6.86
C PHE A 327 -5.43 -12.41 -6.48
N TYR A 328 -6.26 -12.38 -5.42
CA TYR A 328 -7.01 -11.17 -5.11
C TYR A 328 -7.37 -11.05 -3.63
N ILE A 329 -7.65 -9.79 -3.24
CA ILE A 329 -8.30 -9.42 -1.99
C ILE A 329 -9.71 -8.95 -2.33
N SER A 330 -10.73 -9.55 -1.71
CA SER A 330 -12.14 -9.16 -1.90
C SER A 330 -12.37 -7.72 -1.44
N ASP A 331 -13.20 -6.96 -2.16
CA ASP A 331 -13.51 -5.58 -1.78
C ASP A 331 -14.32 -5.48 -0.47
N SER A 332 -15.10 -6.49 -0.15
CA SER A 332 -15.84 -6.59 1.11
C SER A 332 -15.00 -7.04 2.31
N ASP A 333 -13.78 -7.57 2.10
CA ASP A 333 -12.91 -8.01 3.20
C ASP A 333 -12.11 -6.83 3.78
N LEU A 334 -12.76 -6.09 4.68
CA LEU A 334 -12.17 -4.94 5.36
C LEU A 334 -10.99 -5.31 6.26
N VAL A 335 -10.95 -6.54 6.76
CA VAL A 335 -9.84 -7.03 7.62
C VAL A 335 -8.57 -7.18 6.81
N SER A 336 -8.63 -7.86 5.67
CA SER A 336 -7.51 -8.03 4.76
C SER A 336 -7.05 -6.70 4.18
N LYS A 337 -7.98 -5.84 3.74
CA LYS A 337 -7.68 -4.48 3.25
C LYS A 337 -6.92 -3.66 4.30
N SER A 338 -7.34 -3.71 5.56
CA SER A 338 -6.66 -3.00 6.65
C SER A 338 -5.26 -3.53 6.91
N THR A 339 -5.06 -4.86 6.92
CA THR A 339 -3.72 -5.44 7.12
C THR A 339 -2.81 -5.15 5.94
N PHE A 340 -3.33 -5.17 4.72
CA PHE A 340 -2.58 -4.80 3.52
C PHE A 340 -2.15 -3.32 3.57
N SER A 341 -3.04 -2.42 4.00
CA SER A 341 -2.70 -1.01 4.23
C SER A 341 -1.62 -0.83 5.30
N LEU A 342 -1.66 -1.62 6.39
CA LEU A 342 -0.59 -1.62 7.38
C LEU A 342 0.75 -2.07 6.78
N LEU A 343 0.75 -3.13 5.95
CA LEU A 343 1.95 -3.59 5.25
C LEU A 343 2.53 -2.50 4.34
N ALA A 344 1.69 -1.81 3.57
CA ALA A 344 2.11 -0.70 2.72
C ALA A 344 2.74 0.45 3.53
N GLN A 345 2.19 0.77 4.71
CA GLN A 345 2.79 1.77 5.61
C GLN A 345 4.11 1.31 6.21
N ILE A 346 4.23 0.04 6.63
CA ILE A 346 5.52 -0.52 7.10
C ILE A 346 6.56 -0.44 5.97
N TYR A 347 6.16 -0.77 4.74
CA TYR A 347 7.04 -0.68 3.57
C TYR A 347 7.55 0.76 3.37
N ALA A 348 6.65 1.75 3.41
CA ALA A 348 7.02 3.17 3.26
C ALA A 348 7.98 3.65 4.37
N LEU A 349 7.70 3.30 5.64
CA LEU A 349 8.55 3.68 6.77
C LEU A 349 9.96 3.05 6.69
N GLN A 350 10.07 1.82 6.20
CA GLN A 350 11.36 1.16 6.05
C GLN A 350 12.16 1.69 4.85
N ALA A 351 11.48 2.14 3.79
CA ALA A 351 12.14 2.76 2.64
C ALA A 351 12.79 4.11 2.99
N GLU A 352 12.17 4.89 3.90
CA GLU A 352 12.72 6.17 4.38
C GLU A 352 13.91 5.99 5.32
N ASP A 353 13.92 4.96 6.18
CA ASP A 353 15.01 4.71 7.15
C ASP A 353 16.31 4.24 6.46
N GLY A 354 16.27 3.86 5.18
CA GLY A 354 17.43 3.39 4.38
C GLY A 354 18.00 4.43 3.40
N GLY A 355 17.47 5.67 3.39
CA GLY A 355 17.86 6.75 2.50
C GLY A 355 18.97 7.66 3.04
#